data_603d2bbc6311a067a75abe3487c82b67
#
_entry.id   603d2bbc6311a067a75abe3487c82b67
#
_cell.length_a   1.000
_cell.length_b   1.000
_cell.length_c   1.000
_cell.angle_alpha   90.00
_cell.angle_beta   90.00
_cell.angle_gamma   90.00
#
_symmetry.space_group_name_H-M   'P 1'
#
loop_
_entity.id
_entity.type
_entity.pdbx_description
1 polymer ?
#
loop_
_entity_poly.entity_id
_entity_poly.type
_entity_poly.pdbx_seq_one_letter_code
_entity_poly.pdbx_strand_id
1 'polypeptide(L)'
;MVMDILAMKTRDGEPGLFAAMENNHPLCVTRFLSKVYGIAVKYKLSKINIMDLLKGATAHGTPALYIAMSKGNKDVVLSYISTLSTFAKKYSFSQRQLFTLLAAKNHENMSAVHIAIHHNHYKTVETYYAAINAISQSLSFSADELKTYL
;
A
#
# COMPACT_ATOMS: atom_id res chain seq x y z
N MET A 1 1.12 -21.66 -7.28
CA MET A 1 2.20 -21.99 -6.32
C MET A 1 3.01 -20.77 -5.88
N VAL A 2 3.56 -19.98 -6.80
CA VAL A 2 4.30 -18.75 -6.44
C VAL A 2 3.39 -17.74 -5.70
N MET A 3 2.17 -17.55 -6.15
CA MET A 3 1.19 -16.66 -5.49
C MET A 3 0.83 -17.16 -4.09
N ASP A 4 0.72 -18.45 -3.89
CA ASP A 4 0.40 -19.02 -2.57
C ASP A 4 1.49 -18.71 -1.55
N ILE A 5 2.77 -18.77 -1.96
CA ILE A 5 3.91 -18.44 -1.11
C ILE A 5 3.92 -16.95 -0.76
N LEU A 6 3.72 -16.08 -1.76
CA LEU A 6 3.71 -14.63 -1.55
C LEU A 6 2.50 -14.15 -0.75
N ALA A 7 1.39 -14.86 -0.86
CA ALA A 7 0.15 -14.55 -0.15
C ALA A 7 0.02 -15.29 1.19
N MET A 8 1.10 -15.92 1.68
CA MET A 8 1.09 -16.60 2.98
C MET A 8 0.65 -15.65 4.09
N LYS A 9 -0.24 -16.16 4.93
CA LYS A 9 -0.84 -15.40 6.02
C LYS A 9 -0.37 -15.92 7.36
N THR A 10 -0.42 -15.04 8.37
CA THR A 10 -0.22 -15.42 9.75
C THR A 10 -1.34 -16.37 10.20
N ARG A 11 -1.19 -16.94 11.41
CA ARG A 11 -2.22 -17.79 12.03
C ARG A 11 -3.59 -17.11 12.12
N ASP A 12 -3.58 -15.77 12.28
CA ASP A 12 -4.80 -14.97 12.39
C ASP A 12 -5.35 -14.50 11.03
N GLY A 13 -4.79 -15.01 9.93
CA GLY A 13 -5.25 -14.71 8.57
C GLY A 13 -4.72 -13.39 8.00
N GLU A 14 -3.70 -12.79 8.61
CA GLU A 14 -3.11 -11.53 8.16
C GLU A 14 -1.96 -11.78 7.20
N PRO A 15 -1.91 -11.07 6.04
CA PRO A 15 -0.75 -11.10 5.16
C PRO A 15 0.52 -10.58 5.86
N GLY A 16 1.69 -11.08 5.48
CA GLY A 16 2.97 -10.63 6.04
C GLY A 16 3.19 -9.12 5.89
N LEU A 17 2.78 -8.54 4.77
CA LEU A 17 2.83 -7.09 4.57
C LEU A 17 1.98 -6.33 5.59
N PHE A 18 0.76 -6.81 5.86
CA PHE A 18 -0.12 -6.22 6.86
C PHE A 18 0.55 -6.20 8.25
N ALA A 19 1.07 -7.34 8.68
CA ALA A 19 1.75 -7.46 9.98
C ALA A 19 2.96 -6.52 10.08
N ALA A 20 3.78 -6.41 9.03
CA ALA A 20 4.92 -5.51 9.01
C ALA A 20 4.52 -4.03 9.09
N MET A 21 3.44 -3.65 8.44
CA MET A 21 2.93 -2.28 8.46
C MET A 21 2.24 -1.95 9.79
N GLU A 22 1.53 -2.90 10.37
CA GLU A 22 0.91 -2.75 11.68
C GLU A 22 1.94 -2.52 12.79
N ASN A 23 3.08 -3.21 12.72
CA ASN A 23 4.13 -3.17 13.73
C ASN A 23 5.25 -2.18 13.44
N ASN A 24 5.08 -1.33 12.44
CA ASN A 24 6.02 -0.27 12.05
C ASN A 24 7.44 -0.79 11.75
N HIS A 25 7.53 -1.81 10.89
CA HIS A 25 8.80 -2.38 10.46
C HIS A 25 9.15 -1.97 9.01
N PRO A 26 9.66 -0.74 8.78
CA PRO A 26 9.85 -0.21 7.42
C PRO A 26 10.85 -1.02 6.59
N LEU A 27 11.90 -1.54 7.21
CA LEU A 27 12.87 -2.39 6.51
C LEU A 27 12.26 -3.70 6.05
N CYS A 28 11.39 -4.30 6.86
CA CYS A 28 10.65 -5.51 6.47
C CYS A 28 9.72 -5.22 5.29
N VAL A 29 9.01 -4.09 5.31
CA VAL A 29 8.15 -3.64 4.19
C VAL A 29 8.97 -3.50 2.91
N THR A 30 10.07 -2.76 2.95
CA THR A 30 10.93 -2.52 1.78
C THR A 30 11.50 -3.82 1.23
N ARG A 31 12.02 -4.69 2.08
CA ARG A 31 12.59 -5.97 1.66
C ARG A 31 11.54 -6.92 1.10
N PHE A 32 10.39 -7.00 1.73
CA PHE A 32 9.28 -7.81 1.24
C PHE A 32 8.85 -7.36 -0.16
N LEU A 33 8.60 -6.07 -0.34
CA LEU A 33 8.17 -5.51 -1.62
C LEU A 33 9.25 -5.66 -2.71
N SER A 34 10.53 -5.51 -2.36
CA SER A 34 11.64 -5.78 -3.30
C SER A 34 11.67 -7.23 -3.76
N LYS A 35 11.43 -8.18 -2.87
CA LYS A 35 11.35 -9.61 -3.21
C LYS A 35 10.12 -9.90 -4.07
N VAL A 36 8.98 -9.35 -3.73
CA VAL A 36 7.75 -9.45 -4.54
C VAL A 36 8.01 -8.93 -5.95
N TYR A 37 8.66 -7.77 -6.09
CA TYR A 37 9.02 -7.21 -7.39
C TYR A 37 9.88 -8.17 -8.21
N GLY A 38 10.96 -8.69 -7.63
CA GLY A 38 11.86 -9.62 -8.32
C GLY A 38 11.14 -10.90 -8.77
N ILE A 39 10.30 -11.46 -7.91
CA ILE A 39 9.52 -12.68 -8.22
C ILE A 39 8.46 -12.35 -9.28
N ALA A 40 7.79 -11.23 -9.19
CA ALA A 40 6.77 -10.82 -10.15
C ALA A 40 7.35 -10.67 -11.56
N VAL A 41 8.55 -10.08 -11.68
CA VAL A 41 9.26 -9.96 -12.96
C VAL A 41 9.69 -11.34 -13.47
N LYS A 42 10.30 -12.16 -12.62
CA LYS A 42 10.81 -13.49 -13.00
C LYS A 42 9.71 -14.44 -13.48
N TYR A 43 8.59 -14.48 -12.77
CA TYR A 43 7.49 -15.40 -13.05
C TYR A 43 6.34 -14.77 -13.82
N LYS A 44 6.50 -13.53 -14.29
CA LYS A 44 5.53 -12.79 -15.09
C LYS A 44 4.13 -12.78 -14.47
N LEU A 45 4.06 -12.41 -13.19
CA LEU A 45 2.79 -12.31 -12.49
C LEU A 45 1.87 -11.28 -13.16
N SER A 46 0.56 -11.54 -13.15
CA SER A 46 -0.42 -10.63 -13.70
C SER A 46 -0.52 -9.34 -12.86
N LYS A 47 -0.92 -8.24 -13.51
CA LYS A 47 -1.16 -6.97 -12.81
C LYS A 47 -2.16 -7.12 -11.66
N ILE A 48 -3.22 -7.91 -11.84
CA ILE A 48 -4.24 -8.16 -10.82
C ILE A 48 -3.62 -8.83 -9.59
N ASN A 49 -2.81 -9.87 -9.79
CA ASN A 49 -2.13 -10.57 -8.70
C ASN A 49 -1.17 -9.64 -7.94
N ILE A 50 -0.45 -8.79 -8.68
CA ILE A 50 0.47 -7.82 -8.08
C ILE A 50 -0.31 -6.80 -7.24
N MET A 51 -1.41 -6.28 -7.75
CA MET A 51 -2.24 -5.32 -7.00
C MET A 51 -2.81 -5.93 -5.72
N ASP A 52 -3.23 -7.19 -5.75
CA ASP A 52 -3.71 -7.89 -4.56
C ASP A 52 -2.60 -8.06 -3.51
N LEU A 53 -1.38 -8.41 -3.94
CA LEU A 53 -0.23 -8.49 -3.04
C LEU A 53 0.13 -7.14 -2.42
N LEU A 54 0.11 -6.07 -3.23
CA LEU A 54 0.42 -4.71 -2.76
C LEU A 54 -0.64 -4.18 -1.79
N LYS A 55 -1.89 -4.57 -1.98
CA LYS A 55 -2.98 -4.19 -1.08
C LYS A 55 -2.78 -4.79 0.32
N GLY A 56 -2.29 -6.02 0.39
CA GLY A 56 -2.02 -6.72 1.65
C GLY A 56 -3.22 -6.76 2.59
N ALA A 57 -4.41 -6.95 2.04
CA ALA A 57 -5.64 -6.89 2.83
C ALA A 57 -5.88 -8.15 3.66
N THR A 58 -6.44 -7.97 4.87
CA THR A 58 -6.93 -9.08 5.70
C THR A 58 -8.13 -9.76 5.06
N ALA A 59 -8.56 -10.88 5.63
CA ALA A 59 -9.78 -11.58 5.20
C ALA A 59 -11.04 -10.70 5.28
N HIS A 60 -11.05 -9.72 6.18
CA HIS A 60 -12.14 -8.75 6.31
C HIS A 60 -12.02 -7.54 5.38
N GLY A 61 -11.03 -7.52 4.50
CA GLY A 61 -10.87 -6.46 3.52
C GLY A 61 -10.16 -5.20 4.03
N THR A 62 -9.44 -5.26 5.16
CA THR A 62 -8.65 -4.13 5.67
C THR A 62 -7.28 -4.10 5.01
N PRO A 63 -6.96 -3.07 4.19
CA PRO A 63 -5.65 -2.98 3.54
C PRO A 63 -4.51 -2.71 4.54
N ALA A 64 -3.29 -3.13 4.16
CA ALA A 64 -2.09 -2.90 4.98
C ALA A 64 -1.82 -1.41 5.21
N LEU A 65 -2.01 -0.56 4.20
CA LEU A 65 -1.84 0.88 4.35
C LEU A 65 -2.85 1.49 5.35
N TYR A 66 -4.08 0.96 5.36
CA TYR A 66 -5.10 1.41 6.31
C TYR A 66 -4.65 1.23 7.76
N ILE A 67 -4.15 0.05 8.12
CA ILE A 67 -3.71 -0.21 9.50
C ILE A 67 -2.50 0.65 9.88
N ALA A 68 -1.54 0.85 8.97
CA ALA A 68 -0.40 1.72 9.21
C ALA A 68 -0.84 3.16 9.49
N MET A 69 -1.77 3.68 8.73
CA MET A 69 -2.34 5.02 8.90
C MET A 69 -3.14 5.13 10.21
N SER A 70 -3.93 4.11 10.52
CA SER A 70 -4.72 4.04 11.76
C SER A 70 -3.84 4.06 13.02
N LYS A 71 -2.65 3.48 12.95
CA LYS A 71 -1.70 3.43 14.08
C LYS A 71 -0.67 4.57 14.08
N GLY A 72 -0.69 5.42 13.06
CA GLY A 72 0.25 6.54 12.97
C GLY A 72 1.68 6.11 12.62
N ASN A 73 1.85 4.98 11.94
CA ASN A 73 3.15 4.40 11.58
C ASN A 73 3.72 5.06 10.32
N LYS A 74 4.15 6.31 10.42
CA LYS A 74 4.58 7.12 9.27
C LYS A 74 5.74 6.52 8.47
N ASP A 75 6.66 5.80 9.12
CA ASP A 75 7.87 5.29 8.47
C ASP A 75 7.53 4.17 7.47
N VAL A 76 6.62 3.27 7.84
CA VAL A 76 6.15 2.23 6.90
C VAL A 76 5.23 2.82 5.83
N VAL A 77 4.46 3.86 6.14
CA VAL A 77 3.67 4.59 5.14
C VAL A 77 4.57 5.16 4.05
N LEU A 78 5.64 5.85 4.44
CA LEU A 78 6.62 6.39 3.49
C LEU A 78 7.30 5.29 2.67
N SER A 79 7.78 4.22 3.32
CA SER A 79 8.45 3.11 2.65
C SER A 79 7.53 2.41 1.66
N TYR A 80 6.28 2.18 2.03
CA TYR A 80 5.27 1.55 1.18
C TYR A 80 4.98 2.39 -0.08
N ILE A 81 4.63 3.66 0.10
CA ILE A 81 4.26 4.54 -1.02
C ILE A 81 5.45 4.77 -1.96
N SER A 82 6.66 4.98 -1.39
CA SER A 82 7.88 5.14 -2.20
C SER A 82 8.15 3.92 -3.07
N THR A 83 7.93 2.72 -2.55
CA THR A 83 8.14 1.48 -3.31
C THR A 83 7.06 1.25 -4.37
N LEU A 84 5.83 1.71 -4.13
CA LEU A 84 4.76 1.61 -5.13
C LEU A 84 5.12 2.28 -6.46
N SER A 85 5.96 3.32 -6.46
CA SER A 85 6.39 3.99 -7.68
C SER A 85 7.10 3.04 -8.66
N THR A 86 7.91 2.12 -8.13
CA THR A 86 8.63 1.12 -8.92
C THR A 86 7.65 0.16 -9.61
N PHE A 87 6.65 -0.34 -8.88
CA PHE A 87 5.61 -1.20 -9.45
C PHE A 87 4.76 -0.44 -10.47
N ALA A 88 4.35 0.77 -10.16
CA ALA A 88 3.52 1.58 -11.04
C ALA A 88 4.19 1.85 -12.38
N LYS A 89 5.50 2.12 -12.38
CA LYS A 89 6.27 2.31 -13.61
C LYS A 89 6.41 1.02 -14.40
N LYS A 90 6.78 -0.08 -13.74
CA LYS A 90 7.01 -1.37 -14.41
C LYS A 90 5.74 -1.94 -15.03
N TYR A 91 4.61 -1.86 -14.32
CA TYR A 91 3.34 -2.46 -14.73
C TYR A 91 2.35 -1.46 -15.31
N SER A 92 2.78 -0.22 -15.53
CA SER A 92 1.96 0.84 -16.15
C SER A 92 0.61 0.99 -15.44
N PHE A 93 0.64 1.18 -14.12
CA PHE A 93 -0.59 1.42 -13.37
C PHE A 93 -1.27 2.68 -13.87
N SER A 94 -2.57 2.60 -14.12
CA SER A 94 -3.36 3.79 -14.38
C SER A 94 -3.46 4.64 -13.10
N GLN A 95 -3.75 5.93 -13.27
CA GLN A 95 -3.99 6.83 -12.14
C GLN A 95 -5.06 6.27 -11.21
N ARG A 96 -6.14 5.73 -11.77
CA ARG A 96 -7.22 5.10 -11.01
C ARG A 96 -6.73 3.90 -10.19
N GLN A 97 -5.92 3.02 -10.80
CA GLN A 97 -5.37 1.84 -10.11
C GLN A 97 -4.48 2.24 -8.95
N LEU A 98 -3.57 3.20 -9.19
CA LEU A 98 -2.68 3.70 -8.13
C LEU A 98 -3.47 4.35 -7.00
N PHE A 99 -4.40 5.22 -7.31
CA PHE A 99 -5.17 5.94 -6.29
C PHE A 99 -6.12 5.03 -5.51
N THR A 100 -6.61 3.96 -6.11
CA THR A 100 -7.35 2.93 -5.39
C THR A 100 -6.50 2.26 -4.32
N LEU A 101 -5.24 1.95 -4.62
CA LEU A 101 -4.29 1.41 -3.64
C LEU A 101 -3.97 2.44 -2.53
N LEU A 102 -3.78 3.70 -2.90
CA LEU A 102 -3.41 4.76 -1.96
C LEU A 102 -4.57 5.18 -1.06
N ALA A 103 -5.79 5.16 -1.54
CA ALA A 103 -6.96 5.44 -0.73
C ALA A 103 -7.14 4.39 0.37
N ALA A 104 -6.79 3.15 0.08
CA ALA A 104 -6.78 2.03 1.03
C ALA A 104 -8.07 1.99 1.88
N LYS A 105 -9.20 1.85 1.23
CA LYS A 105 -10.50 1.80 1.91
C LYS A 105 -10.74 0.44 2.54
N ASN A 106 -11.28 0.45 3.77
CA ASN A 106 -11.71 -0.78 4.44
C ASN A 106 -13.09 -1.24 3.92
N HIS A 107 -13.63 -2.31 4.49
CA HIS A 107 -14.93 -2.87 4.11
C HIS A 107 -16.12 -1.90 4.36
N GLU A 108 -15.95 -0.92 5.24
CA GLU A 108 -16.93 0.13 5.51
C GLU A 108 -16.76 1.34 4.59
N ASN A 109 -15.90 1.23 3.58
CA ASN A 109 -15.56 2.31 2.64
C ASN A 109 -14.86 3.51 3.28
N MET A 110 -14.30 3.35 4.47
CA MET A 110 -13.51 4.38 5.14
C MET A 110 -12.07 4.37 4.60
N SER A 111 -11.55 5.51 4.16
CA SER A 111 -10.20 5.60 3.64
C SER A 111 -9.14 5.67 4.75
N ALA A 112 -7.90 5.30 4.38
CA ALA A 112 -6.77 5.34 5.30
C ALA A 112 -6.50 6.75 5.86
N VAL A 113 -6.69 7.79 5.06
CA VAL A 113 -6.50 9.16 5.53
C VAL A 113 -7.57 9.57 6.55
N HIS A 114 -8.81 9.15 6.36
CA HIS A 114 -9.89 9.43 7.32
C HIS A 114 -9.60 8.84 8.69
N ILE A 115 -9.17 7.57 8.75
CA ILE A 115 -8.89 6.95 10.05
C ILE A 115 -7.68 7.58 10.74
N ALA A 116 -6.67 8.01 9.98
CA ALA A 116 -5.51 8.70 10.55
C ALA A 116 -5.89 10.06 11.15
N ILE A 117 -6.75 10.82 10.46
CA ILE A 117 -7.28 12.09 10.97
C ILE A 117 -8.12 11.85 12.22
N HIS A 118 -8.99 10.85 12.20
CA HIS A 118 -9.84 10.50 13.35
C HIS A 118 -9.01 10.16 14.60
N HIS A 119 -7.87 9.50 14.41
CA HIS A 119 -6.95 9.16 15.51
C HIS A 119 -5.91 10.24 15.80
N ASN A 120 -6.01 11.41 15.17
CA ASN A 120 -5.13 12.55 15.43
C ASN A 120 -3.66 12.34 15.03
N HIS A 121 -3.41 11.49 14.02
CA HIS A 121 -2.07 11.17 13.54
C HIS A 121 -1.59 12.16 12.46
N TYR A 122 -1.47 13.44 12.80
CA TYR A 122 -1.15 14.51 11.85
C TYR A 122 0.16 14.30 11.08
N LYS A 123 1.22 13.88 11.77
CA LYS A 123 2.53 13.65 11.12
C LYS A 123 2.46 12.54 10.08
N THR A 124 1.64 11.53 10.33
CA THR A 124 1.41 10.45 9.38
C THR A 124 0.63 10.93 8.17
N VAL A 125 -0.36 11.77 8.38
CA VAL A 125 -1.13 12.40 7.30
C VAL A 125 -0.24 13.30 6.43
N GLU A 126 0.62 14.12 7.04
CA GLU A 126 1.60 14.95 6.32
C GLU A 126 2.55 14.10 5.49
N THR A 127 3.10 13.03 6.07
CA THR A 127 3.98 12.09 5.37
C THR A 127 3.26 11.42 4.20
N TYR A 128 2.03 11.01 4.40
CA TYR A 128 1.18 10.40 3.37
C TYR A 128 0.99 11.35 2.17
N TYR A 129 0.59 12.59 2.41
CA TYR A 129 0.40 13.55 1.33
C TYR A 129 1.69 13.93 0.62
N ALA A 130 2.78 14.10 1.36
CA ALA A 130 4.10 14.36 0.76
C ALA A 130 4.55 13.21 -0.15
N ALA A 131 4.36 11.96 0.28
CA ALA A 131 4.69 10.78 -0.50
C ALA A 131 3.80 10.64 -1.74
N ILE A 132 2.51 10.95 -1.64
CA ILE A 132 1.59 10.94 -2.78
C ILE A 132 1.96 12.01 -3.80
N ASN A 133 2.30 13.21 -3.36
CA ASN A 133 2.75 14.26 -4.27
C ASN A 133 4.01 13.83 -5.02
N ALA A 134 4.97 13.23 -4.34
CA ALA A 134 6.21 12.75 -4.95
C ALA A 134 5.95 11.66 -6.00
N ILE A 135 5.11 10.66 -5.69
CA ILE A 135 4.80 9.58 -6.64
C ILE A 135 3.96 10.10 -7.82
N SER A 136 3.03 11.01 -7.59
CA SER A 136 2.21 11.61 -8.64
C SER A 136 3.05 12.42 -9.62
N GLN A 137 3.99 13.22 -9.12
CA GLN A 137 4.94 13.95 -9.97
C GLN A 137 5.82 13.00 -10.77
N SER A 138 6.33 11.94 -10.14
CA SER A 138 7.16 10.93 -10.80
C SER A 138 6.44 10.21 -11.95
N LEU A 139 5.11 10.06 -11.86
CA LEU A 139 4.28 9.39 -12.85
C LEU A 139 3.49 10.36 -13.75
N SER A 140 3.69 11.66 -13.55
CA SER A 140 2.94 12.72 -14.27
C SER A 140 1.42 12.63 -14.05
N PHE A 141 0.99 12.23 -12.86
CA PHE A 141 -0.41 12.20 -12.46
C PHE A 141 -0.81 13.47 -11.70
N SER A 142 -2.10 13.80 -11.73
CA SER A 142 -2.64 14.89 -10.94
C SER A 142 -2.98 14.41 -9.51
N ALA A 143 -2.29 14.95 -8.51
CA ALA A 143 -2.56 14.62 -7.11
C ALA A 143 -3.96 15.10 -6.65
N ASP A 144 -4.51 16.14 -7.27
CA ASP A 144 -5.84 16.67 -6.92
C ASP A 144 -6.96 15.67 -7.20
N GLU A 145 -6.79 14.82 -8.19
CA GLU A 145 -7.78 13.78 -8.52
C GLU A 145 -7.89 12.70 -7.43
N LEU A 146 -6.88 12.56 -6.57
CA LEU A 146 -6.94 11.63 -5.45
C LEU A 146 -8.14 11.91 -4.53
N LYS A 147 -8.52 13.17 -4.40
CA LYS A 147 -9.66 13.56 -3.55
C LYS A 147 -10.96 12.85 -3.92
N THR A 148 -11.11 12.44 -5.19
CA THR A 148 -12.30 11.70 -5.64
C THR A 148 -12.34 10.26 -5.11
N TYR A 149 -11.22 9.73 -4.62
CA TYR A 149 -11.10 8.36 -4.08
C TYR A 149 -11.12 8.33 -2.54
N LEU A 150 -10.99 9.49 -1.92
CA LEU A 150 -11.06 9.61 -0.47
C LEU A 150 -12.49 9.92 -0.02
#